data_40f65d5335025c2bb07f3a8c539ae31e
#
_entry.id   40f65d5335025c2bb07f3a8c539ae31e
#
_cell.length_a   1.000
_cell.length_b   1.000
_cell.length_c   1.000
_cell.angle_alpha   90.00
_cell.angle_beta   90.00
_cell.angle_gamma   90.00
#
_symmetry.space_group_name_H-M   'P 1'
#
loop_
_entity.id
_entity.type
_entity.pdbx_description
1 polymer ?
#
loop_
_entity_poly.entity_id
_entity_poly.type
_entity_poly.pdbx_seq_one_letter_code
_entity_poly.pdbx_strand_id
1 'polypeptide(L)'
;MGYDIHALSPISDAENYVTLGGVRINNKSSIVAHSDGDVAIHALCDALLGALALGDIGHYFPPNDEQWRGADSRVLLRECVRLVAEHGYFVGNADISVVAERPKLAPHLAVMRQLLAADLGIDITEVSVKATTNEKLDAIGRDEGIAAHAVVMVFPR
;
A
#
# COMPACT_ATOMS: atom_id res chain seq x y z
N MET A 1 -11.36 6.07 -2.80
CA MET A 1 -10.66 4.95 -3.47
C MET A 1 -9.25 5.40 -3.84
N GLY A 2 -8.26 4.53 -3.67
CA GLY A 2 -6.89 4.75 -4.09
C GLY A 2 -6.40 3.61 -4.98
N TYR A 3 -5.40 3.92 -5.81
CA TYR A 3 -4.74 2.98 -6.70
C TYR A 3 -3.25 3.32 -6.77
N ASP A 4 -2.40 2.30 -6.77
CA ASP A 4 -0.98 2.45 -7.04
C ASP A 4 -0.44 1.25 -7.79
N ILE A 5 0.62 1.45 -8.56
CA ILE A 5 1.35 0.42 -9.29
C ILE A 5 2.83 0.76 -9.30
N HIS A 6 3.68 -0.23 -9.07
CA HIS A 6 5.12 -0.12 -9.28
C HIS A 6 5.65 -1.23 -10.16
N ALA A 7 6.66 -0.90 -10.95
CA ALA A 7 7.38 -1.87 -11.76
C ALA A 7 8.21 -2.81 -10.87
N LEU A 8 8.38 -4.03 -11.33
CA LEU A 8 9.33 -4.99 -10.78
C LEU A 8 10.62 -4.98 -11.59
N SER A 9 11.76 -5.17 -10.92
CA SER A 9 13.02 -5.44 -11.57
C SER A 9 12.96 -6.80 -12.30
N PRO A 10 13.84 -7.05 -13.28
CA PRO A 10 13.93 -8.37 -13.89
C PRO A 10 14.16 -9.47 -12.85
N ILE A 11 13.62 -10.65 -13.11
CA ILE A 11 13.82 -11.83 -12.28
C ILE A 11 15.30 -12.17 -12.29
N SER A 12 15.87 -12.46 -11.10
CA SER A 12 17.25 -12.86 -10.92
C SER A 12 17.38 -13.97 -9.87
N ASP A 13 18.53 -14.64 -9.82
CA ASP A 13 18.85 -15.61 -8.78
C ASP A 13 19.33 -14.96 -7.47
N ALA A 14 19.50 -13.63 -7.46
CA ALA A 14 19.84 -12.88 -6.25
C ALA A 14 18.65 -12.89 -5.28
N GLU A 15 18.97 -12.84 -3.97
CA GLU A 15 17.97 -12.63 -2.94
C GLU A 15 17.41 -11.22 -3.06
N ASN A 16 16.13 -11.13 -3.34
CA ASN A 16 15.36 -9.90 -3.42
C ASN A 16 14.14 -9.98 -2.51
N TYR A 17 13.48 -8.86 -2.33
CA TYR A 17 12.24 -8.76 -1.58
C TYR A 17 11.34 -7.68 -2.15
N VAL A 18 10.07 -7.76 -1.80
CA VAL A 18 9.08 -6.71 -1.97
C VAL A 18 8.50 -6.35 -0.61
N THR A 19 8.09 -5.11 -0.44
CA THR A 19 7.37 -4.66 0.77
C THR A 19 5.92 -4.40 0.40
N LEU A 20 4.99 -5.08 1.05
CA LEU A 20 3.56 -4.99 0.79
C LEU A 20 2.79 -5.01 2.12
N GLY A 21 1.93 -4.01 2.33
CA GLY A 21 1.17 -3.90 3.58
C GLY A 21 2.04 -3.81 4.82
N GLY A 22 3.22 -3.24 4.70
CA GLY A 22 4.21 -3.13 5.77
C GLY A 22 5.03 -4.41 6.00
N VAL A 23 4.84 -5.45 5.20
CA VAL A 23 5.53 -6.75 5.34
C VAL A 23 6.58 -6.91 4.25
N ARG A 24 7.80 -7.23 4.66
CA ARG A 24 8.88 -7.57 3.74
C ARG A 24 8.79 -9.06 3.37
N ILE A 25 8.67 -9.34 2.08
CA ILE A 25 8.44 -10.68 1.54
C ILE A 25 9.52 -11.02 0.53
N ASN A 26 10.19 -12.16 0.70
CA ASN A 26 11.19 -12.63 -0.24
C ASN A 26 10.58 -12.84 -1.63
N ASN A 27 11.29 -12.41 -2.65
CA ASN A 27 10.86 -12.52 -4.05
C ASN A 27 12.09 -12.60 -4.96
N LYS A 28 11.91 -13.02 -6.21
CA LYS A 28 12.97 -13.06 -7.22
C LYS A 28 13.21 -11.74 -7.93
N SER A 29 12.35 -10.77 -7.72
CA SER A 29 12.48 -9.39 -8.21
C SER A 29 12.16 -8.42 -7.08
N SER A 30 12.66 -7.21 -7.19
CA SER A 30 12.40 -6.11 -6.24
C SER A 30 11.49 -5.07 -6.88
N ILE A 31 10.85 -4.26 -6.06
CA ILE A 31 10.05 -3.14 -6.54
C ILE A 31 11.00 -1.99 -6.93
N VAL A 32 10.76 -1.40 -8.10
CA VAL A 32 11.46 -0.19 -8.56
C VAL A 32 10.67 1.02 -8.08
N ALA A 33 11.16 1.69 -7.05
CA ALA A 33 10.50 2.84 -6.45
C ALA A 33 11.50 3.76 -5.75
N HIS A 34 11.07 5.00 -5.47
CA HIS A 34 11.84 5.98 -4.71
C HIS A 34 11.79 5.69 -3.20
N SER A 35 10.62 5.25 -2.68
CA SER A 35 10.39 4.76 -1.32
C SER A 35 10.60 3.25 -1.23
N ASP A 36 10.01 2.59 -0.24
CA ASP A 36 9.96 1.12 -0.14
C ASP A 36 9.07 0.47 -1.22
N GLY A 37 8.29 1.28 -1.96
CA GLY A 37 7.44 0.82 -3.06
C GLY A 37 6.19 0.05 -2.62
N ASP A 38 5.73 0.21 -1.39
CA ASP A 38 4.56 -0.49 -0.86
C ASP A 38 3.27 0.01 -1.51
N VAL A 39 2.87 -0.64 -2.60
CA VAL A 39 1.67 -0.26 -3.37
C VAL A 39 0.38 -0.35 -2.55
N ALA A 40 0.32 -1.28 -1.60
CA ALA A 40 -0.86 -1.45 -0.75
C ALA A 40 -1.04 -0.23 0.17
N ILE A 41 0.03 0.21 0.81
CA ILE A 41 0.00 1.40 1.67
C ILE A 41 -0.18 2.67 0.84
N HIS A 42 0.47 2.80 -0.31
CA HIS A 42 0.31 3.98 -1.17
C HIS A 42 -1.13 4.14 -1.67
N ALA A 43 -1.77 3.05 -2.11
CA ALA A 43 -3.17 3.07 -2.48
C ALA A 43 -4.08 3.45 -1.30
N LEU A 44 -3.77 2.94 -0.11
CA LEU A 44 -4.51 3.24 1.12
C LEU A 44 -4.37 4.72 1.52
N CYS A 45 -3.17 5.28 1.43
CA CYS A 45 -2.94 6.71 1.66
C CYS A 45 -3.77 7.57 0.71
N ASP A 46 -3.74 7.27 -0.59
CA ASP A 46 -4.54 7.99 -1.58
C ASP A 46 -6.04 7.87 -1.33
N ALA A 47 -6.51 6.70 -0.89
CA ALA A 47 -7.91 6.52 -0.52
C ALA A 47 -8.31 7.41 0.66
N LEU A 48 -7.45 7.52 1.69
CA LEU A 48 -7.68 8.37 2.87
C LEU A 48 -7.74 9.85 2.49
N LEU A 49 -6.73 10.32 1.74
CA LEU A 49 -6.66 11.71 1.31
C LEU A 49 -7.82 12.06 0.37
N GLY A 50 -8.11 11.19 -0.59
CA GLY A 50 -9.20 11.37 -1.55
C GLY A 50 -10.59 11.37 -0.91
N ALA A 51 -10.80 10.62 0.18
CA ALA A 51 -12.07 10.60 0.91
C ALA A 51 -12.45 11.99 1.48
N LEU A 52 -11.47 12.83 1.76
CA LEU A 52 -11.65 14.19 2.29
C LEU A 52 -11.29 15.29 1.26
N ALA A 53 -11.11 14.92 -0.01
CA ALA A 53 -10.73 15.83 -1.09
C ALA A 53 -9.40 16.59 -0.82
N LEU A 54 -8.45 15.93 -0.15
CA LEU A 54 -7.14 16.49 0.20
C LEU A 54 -6.06 16.28 -0.88
N GLY A 55 -6.41 15.63 -2.00
CA GLY A 55 -5.47 15.29 -3.06
C GLY A 55 -4.88 13.89 -2.90
N ASP A 56 -3.59 13.76 -3.13
CA ASP A 56 -2.88 12.48 -3.17
C ASP A 56 -1.54 12.52 -2.40
N ILE A 57 -0.87 11.37 -2.31
CA ILE A 57 0.43 11.26 -1.64
C ILE A 57 1.52 12.08 -2.32
N GLY A 58 1.46 12.29 -3.64
CA GLY A 58 2.43 13.10 -4.37
C GLY A 58 2.41 14.57 -3.96
N HIS A 59 1.27 15.06 -3.49
CA HIS A 59 1.12 16.42 -2.97
C HIS A 59 1.81 16.57 -1.60
N TYR A 60 1.65 15.59 -0.70
CA TYR A 60 2.20 15.66 0.67
C TYR A 60 3.61 15.10 0.80
N PHE A 61 3.97 14.12 -0.03
CA PHE A 61 5.24 13.42 0.01
C PHE A 61 5.87 13.39 -1.39
N PRO A 62 6.33 14.55 -1.91
CA PRO A 62 6.84 14.63 -3.28
C PRO A 62 8.00 13.65 -3.51
N PRO A 63 8.01 12.91 -4.62
CA PRO A 63 9.04 11.89 -4.88
C PRO A 63 10.43 12.47 -5.11
N ASN A 64 10.54 13.77 -5.40
CA ASN A 64 11.80 14.50 -5.53
C ASN A 64 12.33 15.08 -4.22
N ASP A 65 11.62 14.91 -3.11
CA ASP A 65 12.04 15.35 -1.80
C ASP A 65 12.91 14.25 -1.14
N GLU A 66 14.19 14.57 -0.93
CA GLU A 66 15.17 13.63 -0.36
C GLU A 66 14.78 13.10 1.02
N GLN A 67 13.98 13.84 1.81
CA GLN A 67 13.52 13.35 3.11
C GLN A 67 12.69 12.08 3.03
N TRP A 68 12.06 11.82 1.87
CA TRP A 68 11.20 10.65 1.66
C TRP A 68 11.92 9.51 0.91
N ARG A 69 13.20 9.69 0.55
CA ARG A 69 13.97 8.63 -0.13
C ARG A 69 14.10 7.42 0.78
N GLY A 70 13.69 6.25 0.28
CA GLY A 70 13.69 5.00 1.03
C GLY A 70 12.73 4.98 2.22
N ALA A 71 11.78 5.92 2.27
CA ALA A 71 10.85 6.04 3.38
C ALA A 71 10.05 4.75 3.61
N ASP A 72 9.89 4.41 4.88
CA ASP A 72 8.92 3.41 5.31
C ASP A 72 7.51 3.95 5.09
N SER A 73 6.76 3.34 4.18
CA SER A 73 5.41 3.79 3.83
C SER A 73 4.43 3.77 5.01
N ARG A 74 4.70 2.99 6.06
CA ARG A 74 3.92 3.05 7.29
C ARG A 74 3.99 4.42 7.99
N VAL A 75 5.13 5.11 7.85
CA VAL A 75 5.25 6.51 8.32
C VAL A 75 4.31 7.41 7.54
N LEU A 76 4.25 7.25 6.21
CA LEU A 76 3.35 8.01 5.35
C LEU A 76 1.88 7.74 5.71
N LEU A 77 1.55 6.47 5.96
CA LEU A 77 0.18 6.08 6.36
C LEU A 77 -0.24 6.75 7.66
N ARG A 78 0.61 6.72 8.68
CA ARG A 78 0.31 7.37 9.97
C ARG A 78 0.13 8.89 9.81
N GLU A 79 0.89 9.50 8.92
CA GLU A 79 0.73 10.92 8.61
C GLU A 79 -0.61 11.20 7.91
N CYS A 80 -1.03 10.35 6.97
CA CYS A 80 -2.35 10.47 6.33
C CYS A 80 -3.48 10.32 7.37
N VAL A 81 -3.36 9.39 8.32
CA VAL A 81 -4.33 9.22 9.41
C VAL A 81 -4.38 10.46 10.30
N ARG A 82 -3.21 11.06 10.60
CA ARG A 82 -3.13 12.33 11.34
C ARG A 82 -3.88 13.46 10.62
N LEU A 83 -3.69 13.58 9.30
CA LEU A 83 -4.41 14.55 8.47
C LEU A 83 -5.92 14.32 8.50
N VAL A 84 -6.38 13.08 8.41
CA VAL A 84 -7.80 12.73 8.55
C VAL A 84 -8.36 13.21 9.90
N ALA A 85 -7.61 12.98 10.97
CA ALA A 85 -8.01 13.42 12.32
C ALA A 85 -8.05 14.94 12.47
N GLU A 86 -7.09 15.67 11.89
CA GLU A 86 -7.07 17.13 11.89
C GLU A 86 -8.27 17.76 11.18
N HIS A 87 -8.80 17.07 10.17
CA HIS A 87 -10.02 17.49 9.47
C HIS A 87 -11.30 17.08 10.19
N GLY A 88 -11.22 16.54 11.40
CA GLY A 88 -12.39 16.18 12.20
C GLY A 88 -13.02 14.84 11.86
N TYR A 89 -12.25 13.94 11.26
CA TYR A 89 -12.74 12.61 10.87
C TYR A 89 -11.92 11.49 11.53
N PHE A 90 -12.42 10.28 11.45
CA PHE A 90 -11.69 9.07 11.83
C PHE A 90 -11.93 7.97 10.77
N VAL A 91 -11.01 7.03 10.71
CA VAL A 91 -11.12 5.88 9.79
C VAL A 91 -12.10 4.88 10.37
N GLY A 92 -13.10 4.47 9.60
CA GLY A 92 -14.06 3.45 10.01
C GLY A 92 -13.64 2.05 9.58
N ASN A 93 -13.28 1.89 8.31
CA ASN A 93 -12.77 0.63 7.78
C ASN A 93 -11.88 0.85 6.56
N ALA A 94 -11.17 -0.20 6.16
CA ALA A 94 -10.36 -0.23 4.95
C ALA A 94 -10.45 -1.60 4.27
N ASP A 95 -10.55 -1.59 2.95
CA ASP A 95 -10.46 -2.79 2.11
C ASP A 95 -9.40 -2.58 1.03
N ILE A 96 -8.45 -3.52 0.95
CA ILE A 96 -7.32 -3.46 0.03
C ILE A 96 -7.28 -4.73 -0.80
N SER A 97 -7.13 -4.58 -2.11
CA SER A 97 -6.86 -5.67 -3.04
C SER A 97 -5.50 -5.49 -3.68
N VAL A 98 -4.60 -6.44 -3.47
CA VAL A 98 -3.28 -6.48 -4.11
C VAL A 98 -3.35 -7.40 -5.32
N VAL A 99 -2.86 -6.92 -6.46
CA VAL A 99 -2.80 -7.66 -7.72
C VAL A 99 -1.34 -7.96 -8.04
N ALA A 100 -0.95 -9.23 -7.95
CA ALA A 100 0.42 -9.66 -8.17
C ALA A 100 0.46 -11.13 -8.62
N GLU A 101 1.31 -11.44 -9.58
CA GLU A 101 1.60 -12.84 -9.94
C GLU A 101 2.50 -13.49 -8.87
N ARG A 102 3.45 -12.75 -8.34
CA ARG A 102 4.38 -13.14 -7.26
C ARG A 102 4.68 -11.95 -6.35
N PRO A 103 5.09 -12.23 -5.07
CA PRO A 103 5.08 -13.51 -4.38
C PRO A 103 3.67 -13.98 -4.00
N LYS A 104 3.54 -15.20 -3.46
CA LYS A 104 2.29 -15.63 -2.82
C LYS A 104 2.05 -14.84 -1.56
N LEU A 105 0.93 -14.15 -1.47
CA LEU A 105 0.60 -13.23 -0.38
C LEU A 105 -0.23 -13.86 0.74
N ALA A 106 -0.93 -14.96 0.47
CA ALA A 106 -1.82 -15.60 1.45
C ALA A 106 -1.18 -15.83 2.84
N PRO A 107 0.07 -16.30 2.96
CA PRO A 107 0.70 -16.49 4.27
C PRO A 107 0.95 -15.19 5.04
N HIS A 108 0.90 -14.04 4.38
CA HIS A 108 1.28 -12.73 4.94
C HIS A 108 0.08 -11.83 5.24
N LEU A 109 -1.13 -12.19 4.77
CA LEU A 109 -2.30 -11.31 4.86
C LEU A 109 -2.68 -10.98 6.31
N ALA A 110 -2.57 -11.94 7.23
CA ALA A 110 -2.89 -11.72 8.63
C ALA A 110 -1.97 -10.67 9.28
N VAL A 111 -0.67 -10.75 9.01
CA VAL A 111 0.32 -9.78 9.52
C VAL A 111 0.11 -8.41 8.90
N MET A 112 -0.16 -8.34 7.59
CA MET A 112 -0.52 -7.07 6.93
C MET A 112 -1.71 -6.41 7.61
N ARG A 113 -2.78 -7.15 7.87
CA ARG A 113 -3.97 -6.63 8.56
C ARG A 113 -3.65 -6.10 9.95
N GLN A 114 -2.82 -6.80 10.71
CA GLN A 114 -2.40 -6.36 12.05
C GLN A 114 -1.65 -5.03 11.99
N LEU A 115 -0.67 -4.90 11.10
CA LEU A 115 0.13 -3.69 10.95
C LEU A 115 -0.72 -2.51 10.48
N LEU A 116 -1.58 -2.73 9.48
CA LEU A 116 -2.44 -1.70 8.93
C LEU A 116 -3.50 -1.24 9.95
N ALA A 117 -4.10 -2.16 10.69
CA ALA A 117 -5.06 -1.83 11.74
C ALA A 117 -4.43 -0.96 12.83
N ALA A 118 -3.20 -1.31 13.25
CA ALA A 118 -2.45 -0.52 14.21
C ALA A 118 -2.15 0.90 13.71
N ASP A 119 -1.72 1.04 12.44
CA ASP A 119 -1.41 2.33 11.86
C ASP A 119 -2.66 3.18 11.58
N LEU A 120 -3.77 2.54 11.22
CA LEU A 120 -5.06 3.21 11.01
C LEU A 120 -5.77 3.58 12.32
N GLY A 121 -5.37 2.97 13.44
CA GLY A 121 -6.01 3.17 14.74
C GLY A 121 -7.42 2.58 14.84
N ILE A 122 -7.67 1.45 14.15
CA ILE A 122 -8.96 0.75 14.13
C ILE A 122 -8.79 -0.72 14.50
N ASP A 123 -9.90 -1.41 14.78
CA ASP A 123 -9.88 -2.84 15.06
C ASP A 123 -9.49 -3.64 13.80
N ILE A 124 -8.82 -4.77 14.00
CA ILE A 124 -8.41 -5.65 12.89
C ILE A 124 -9.61 -6.19 12.08
N THR A 125 -10.78 -6.31 12.70
CA THR A 125 -12.01 -6.72 12.03
C THR A 125 -12.52 -5.71 11.00
N GLU A 126 -12.05 -4.46 11.07
CA GLU A 126 -12.37 -3.38 10.14
C GLU A 126 -11.34 -3.26 8.99
N VAL A 127 -10.33 -4.13 8.95
CA VAL A 127 -9.31 -4.14 7.89
C VAL A 127 -9.39 -5.42 7.09
N SER A 128 -9.63 -5.29 5.78
CA SER A 128 -9.57 -6.39 4.81
C SER A 128 -8.37 -6.22 3.90
N VAL A 129 -7.61 -7.29 3.71
CA VAL A 129 -6.57 -7.39 2.69
C VAL A 129 -6.79 -8.66 1.90
N LYS A 130 -6.95 -8.51 0.59
CA LYS A 130 -7.13 -9.60 -0.37
C LYS A 130 -6.01 -9.57 -1.39
N ALA A 131 -5.68 -10.70 -1.94
CA ALA A 131 -4.71 -10.81 -3.01
C ALA A 131 -5.29 -11.62 -4.16
N THR A 132 -4.99 -11.20 -5.36
CA THR A 132 -5.36 -11.90 -6.60
C THR A 132 -4.23 -11.80 -7.61
N THR A 133 -4.19 -12.72 -8.57
CA THR A 133 -3.36 -12.59 -9.77
C THR A 133 -4.12 -11.81 -10.83
N ASN A 134 -3.45 -11.49 -11.93
CA ASN A 134 -4.09 -10.94 -13.12
C ASN A 134 -4.31 -12.00 -14.22
N GLU A 135 -4.33 -13.28 -13.81
CA GLU A 135 -4.55 -14.44 -14.71
C GLU A 135 -3.60 -14.41 -15.92
N LYS A 136 -2.36 -13.99 -15.70
CA LYS A 136 -1.31 -13.84 -16.72
C LYS A 136 -1.65 -12.84 -17.83
N LEU A 137 -2.61 -11.96 -17.58
CA LEU A 137 -2.98 -10.88 -18.51
C LEU A 137 -2.22 -9.61 -18.20
N ASP A 138 -1.90 -8.83 -19.23
CA ASP A 138 -1.20 -7.54 -19.24
C ASP A 138 0.20 -7.57 -18.57
N ALA A 139 0.72 -6.40 -18.20
CA ALA A 139 2.04 -6.24 -17.59
C ALA A 139 2.11 -6.90 -16.20
N ILE A 140 1.06 -6.81 -15.40
CA ILE A 140 1.01 -7.48 -14.09
C ILE A 140 1.01 -8.99 -14.28
N GLY A 141 0.24 -9.49 -15.23
CA GLY A 141 0.20 -10.92 -15.57
C GLY A 141 1.52 -11.47 -16.13
N ARG A 142 2.36 -10.61 -16.70
CA ARG A 142 3.74 -10.93 -17.10
C ARG A 142 4.78 -10.76 -16.00
N ASP A 143 4.34 -10.49 -14.76
CA ASP A 143 5.21 -10.29 -13.60
C ASP A 143 6.15 -9.08 -13.74
N GLU A 144 5.69 -8.05 -14.44
CA GLU A 144 6.43 -6.80 -14.68
C GLU A 144 6.07 -5.70 -13.66
N GLY A 145 5.04 -5.91 -12.86
CA GLY A 145 4.58 -4.96 -11.87
C GLY A 145 3.66 -5.57 -10.83
N ILE A 146 3.44 -4.81 -9.76
CA ILE A 146 2.48 -5.11 -8.70
C ILE A 146 1.58 -3.88 -8.53
N ALA A 147 0.27 -4.08 -8.41
CA ALA A 147 -0.70 -3.03 -8.19
C ALA A 147 -1.53 -3.27 -6.93
N ALA A 148 -2.15 -2.22 -6.43
CA ALA A 148 -3.13 -2.31 -5.36
C ALA A 148 -4.26 -1.30 -5.56
N HIS A 149 -5.44 -1.70 -5.11
CA HIS A 149 -6.62 -0.86 -4.98
C HIS A 149 -7.00 -0.79 -3.51
N ALA A 150 -7.42 0.37 -3.04
CA ALA A 150 -7.90 0.56 -1.68
C ALA A 150 -9.20 1.35 -1.65
N VAL A 151 -10.10 0.97 -0.75
CA VAL A 151 -11.33 1.72 -0.44
C VAL A 151 -11.38 1.90 1.06
N VAL A 152 -11.74 3.09 1.50
CA VAL A 152 -11.89 3.43 2.92
C VAL A 152 -13.21 4.12 3.17
N MET A 153 -13.71 3.93 4.39
CA MET A 153 -14.78 4.77 4.95
C MET A 153 -14.21 5.62 6.06
N VAL A 154 -14.54 6.90 6.04
CA VAL A 154 -14.22 7.84 7.12
C VAL A 154 -15.50 8.43 7.67
N PHE A 155 -15.53 8.68 8.97
CA PHE A 155 -16.69 9.22 9.66
C PHE A 155 -16.31 10.50 10.40
N PRO A 156 -17.22 11.49 10.50
CA PRO A 156 -17.01 12.67 11.33
C PRO A 156 -16.88 12.27 12.79
N ARG A 157 -16.04 12.97 13.53
CA ARG A 157 -15.91 12.86 14.99
C ARG A 157 -17.01 13.60 15.73
#